data_0d527e638c104c2a2a1234fccafce747
#
_entry.id   0d527e638c104c2a2a1234fccafce747
#
_cell.length_a   1.000
_cell.length_b   1.000
_cell.length_c   1.000
_cell.angle_alpha   90.00
_cell.angle_beta   90.00
_cell.angle_gamma   90.00
#
_symmetry.space_group_name_H-M   'P 1'
#
loop_
_entity.id
_entity.type
_entity.pdbx_description
1 polymer ?
#
loop_
_entity_poly.entity_id
_entity_poly.type
_entity_poly.pdbx_seq_one_letter_code
_entity_poly.pdbx_strand_id
1 'polypeptide(L)'
;MDNDEIIRRSQAACDALSADDDGLKREVLTHAGNRWSLGIVHVLGVSGRLRHAEIGRRMQGVTQRMLTRTLRQLERDGLVLRHDFREVPPRVEYELSSLGTELLVHMIPLWTWVVEKGDEFRRARERFDHA
;
A
#
# COMPACT_ATOMS: atom_id res chain seq x y z
N MET A 1 -20.02 7.92 -15.55
CA MET A 1 -19.52 6.73 -16.29
C MET A 1 -20.01 5.49 -15.59
N ASP A 2 -20.69 4.60 -16.28
CA ASP A 2 -21.18 3.37 -15.67
C ASP A 2 -20.09 2.30 -15.55
N ASN A 3 -20.38 1.26 -14.79
CA ASN A 3 -19.42 0.18 -14.54
C ASN A 3 -18.97 -0.53 -15.80
N ASP A 4 -19.88 -0.77 -16.73
CA ASP A 4 -19.55 -1.47 -17.97
C ASP A 4 -18.58 -0.66 -18.83
N GLU A 5 -18.75 0.65 -18.87
CA GLU A 5 -17.85 1.52 -19.60
C GLU A 5 -16.46 1.58 -18.94
N ILE A 6 -16.41 1.67 -17.62
CA ILE A 6 -15.15 1.65 -16.86
C ILE A 6 -14.39 0.36 -17.14
N ILE A 7 -15.08 -0.77 -17.08
CA ILE A 7 -14.49 -2.09 -17.34
C ILE A 7 -13.95 -2.18 -18.77
N ARG A 8 -14.73 -1.73 -19.76
CA ARG A 8 -14.28 -1.74 -21.17
C ARG A 8 -13.05 -0.88 -21.38
N ARG A 9 -13.01 0.31 -20.78
CA ARG A 9 -11.84 1.19 -20.88
C ARG A 9 -10.59 0.59 -20.23
N SER A 10 -10.76 -0.13 -19.12
CA SER A 10 -9.65 -0.81 -18.47
C SER A 10 -9.07 -1.92 -19.35
N GLN A 11 -9.93 -2.66 -20.06
CA GLN A 11 -9.47 -3.71 -20.98
C GLN A 11 -8.65 -3.11 -22.11
N ALA A 12 -9.13 -2.03 -22.73
CA ALA A 12 -8.39 -1.37 -23.80
C ALA A 12 -7.03 -0.84 -23.32
N ALA A 13 -7.00 -0.29 -22.10
CA ALA A 13 -5.76 0.19 -21.49
C ALA A 13 -4.79 -0.97 -21.24
N CYS A 14 -5.28 -2.12 -20.73
CA CYS A 14 -4.45 -3.30 -20.51
C CYS A 14 -3.91 -3.88 -21.82
N ASP A 15 -4.74 -3.93 -22.85
CA ASP A 15 -4.33 -4.45 -24.17
C ASP A 15 -3.25 -3.58 -24.81
N ALA A 16 -3.21 -2.30 -24.48
CA ALA A 16 -2.22 -1.35 -25.00
C ALA A 16 -0.90 -1.39 -24.23
N LEU A 17 -0.81 -2.11 -23.09
CA LEU A 17 0.38 -2.14 -22.27
C LEU A 17 1.50 -2.96 -22.91
N SER A 18 2.73 -2.43 -22.83
CA SER A 18 3.93 -3.23 -23.09
C SER A 18 4.10 -4.30 -22.01
N ALA A 19 4.90 -5.34 -22.31
CA ALA A 19 5.21 -6.35 -21.30
C ALA A 19 5.90 -5.74 -20.08
N ASP A 20 6.76 -4.74 -20.28
CA ASP A 20 7.46 -4.04 -19.19
C ASP A 20 6.47 -3.27 -18.31
N ASP A 21 5.54 -2.53 -18.89
CA ASP A 21 4.54 -1.78 -18.15
C ASP A 21 3.57 -2.71 -17.40
N ASP A 22 3.19 -3.83 -17.98
CA ASP A 22 2.33 -4.81 -17.32
C ASP A 22 3.05 -5.43 -16.12
N GLY A 23 4.32 -5.77 -16.25
CA GLY A 23 5.14 -6.27 -15.15
C GLY A 23 5.27 -5.27 -14.01
N LEU A 24 5.58 -4.01 -14.35
CA LEU A 24 5.68 -2.93 -13.37
C LEU A 24 4.36 -2.73 -12.62
N LYS A 25 3.25 -2.68 -13.36
CA LYS A 25 1.92 -2.55 -12.77
C LYS A 25 1.67 -3.63 -11.73
N ARG A 26 1.95 -4.89 -12.06
CA ARG A 26 1.74 -6.03 -11.16
C ARG A 26 2.60 -5.94 -9.90
N GLU A 27 3.87 -5.59 -10.07
CA GLU A 27 4.80 -5.45 -8.95
C GLU A 27 4.39 -4.34 -7.99
N VAL A 28 4.05 -3.16 -8.51
CA VAL A 28 3.63 -2.03 -7.68
C VAL A 28 2.30 -2.33 -6.99
N LEU A 29 1.36 -2.96 -7.68
CA LEU A 29 0.06 -3.32 -7.09
C LEU A 29 0.16 -4.34 -5.96
N THR A 30 1.27 -5.08 -5.83
CA THR A 30 1.45 -5.96 -4.66
C THR A 30 1.45 -5.17 -3.36
N HIS A 31 1.87 -3.91 -3.37
CA HIS A 31 1.84 -3.07 -2.17
C HIS A 31 0.41 -2.80 -1.69
N ALA A 32 -0.55 -2.67 -2.62
CA ALA A 32 -1.95 -2.44 -2.28
C ALA A 32 -2.60 -3.65 -1.60
N GLY A 33 -2.12 -4.87 -1.91
CA GLY A 33 -2.61 -6.10 -1.31
C GLY A 33 -1.76 -6.62 -0.15
N ASN A 34 -0.68 -5.94 0.19
CA ASN A 34 0.21 -6.34 1.27
C ASN A 34 -0.12 -5.57 2.54
N ARG A 35 -0.49 -6.30 3.58
CA ARG A 35 -0.87 -5.74 4.89
C ARG A 35 0.18 -4.76 5.44
N TRP A 36 1.45 -5.12 5.37
CA TRP A 36 2.52 -4.31 5.95
C TRP A 36 2.85 -3.08 5.10
N SER A 37 2.88 -3.21 3.79
CA SER A 37 3.07 -2.08 2.87
C SER A 37 1.95 -1.06 3.02
N LEU A 38 0.71 -1.53 3.02
CA LEU A 38 -0.47 -0.69 3.20
C LEU A 38 -0.42 0.06 4.53
N GLY A 39 -0.06 -0.66 5.61
CA GLY A 39 0.06 -0.07 6.94
C GLY A 39 1.11 1.01 7.02
N ILE A 40 2.30 0.79 6.46
CA ILE A 40 3.39 1.78 6.45
C ILE A 40 2.98 3.02 5.67
N VAL A 41 2.43 2.84 4.48
CA VAL A 41 2.00 3.96 3.64
C VAL A 41 0.97 4.81 4.37
N HIS A 42 0.01 4.17 5.02
CA HIS A 42 -1.02 4.87 5.79
C HIS A 42 -0.44 5.61 6.99
N VAL A 43 0.38 4.95 7.79
CA VAL A 43 1.00 5.54 8.99
C VAL A 43 1.83 6.77 8.63
N LEU A 44 2.66 6.67 7.60
CA LEU A 44 3.50 7.79 7.15
C LEU A 44 2.65 8.91 6.54
N GLY A 45 1.57 8.57 5.85
CA GLY A 45 0.65 9.56 5.30
C GLY A 45 -0.06 10.36 6.38
N VAL A 46 -0.49 9.71 7.45
CA VAL A 46 -1.21 10.35 8.56
C VAL A 46 -0.26 11.11 9.50
N SER A 47 0.87 10.50 9.82
CA SER A 47 1.76 11.00 10.88
C SER A 47 2.93 11.84 10.38
N GLY A 48 3.21 11.81 9.07
CA GLY A 48 4.37 12.46 8.50
C GLY A 48 5.65 11.67 8.73
N ARG A 49 6.77 12.36 8.80
CA ARG A 49 8.09 11.74 8.92
C ARG A 49 8.27 11.05 10.28
N LEU A 50 8.67 9.79 10.25
CA LEU A 50 8.86 8.96 11.45
C LEU A 50 10.15 8.14 11.38
N ARG A 51 10.66 7.78 12.56
CA ARG A 51 11.74 6.81 12.69
C ARG A 51 11.20 5.38 12.65
N HIS A 52 12.07 4.42 12.34
CA HIS A 52 11.74 3.00 12.27
C HIS A 52 10.97 2.51 13.51
N ALA A 53 11.47 2.80 14.70
CA ALA A 53 10.83 2.39 15.96
C ALA A 53 9.44 3.00 16.13
N GLU A 54 9.24 4.25 15.69
CA GLU A 54 7.96 4.92 15.77
C GLU A 54 6.93 4.29 14.84
N ILE A 55 7.35 3.92 13.63
CA ILE A 55 6.50 3.20 12.69
C ILE A 55 6.09 1.86 13.30
N GLY A 56 7.06 1.12 13.84
CA GLY A 56 6.81 -0.19 14.45
C GLY A 56 5.81 -0.14 15.59
N ARG A 57 5.87 0.89 16.42
CA ARG A 57 4.93 1.06 17.54
C ARG A 57 3.48 1.31 17.08
N ARG A 58 3.31 1.86 15.90
CA ARG A 58 1.98 2.15 15.33
C ARG A 58 1.40 0.99 14.53
N MET A 59 2.18 -0.08 14.33
CA MET A 59 1.78 -1.23 13.53
C MET A 59 1.77 -2.49 14.38
N GLN A 60 0.59 -2.95 14.74
CA GLN A 60 0.45 -4.15 15.57
C GLN A 60 0.89 -5.41 14.83
N GLY A 61 1.71 -6.19 15.50
CA GLY A 61 2.11 -7.50 15.02
C GLY A 61 3.25 -7.52 14.01
N VAL A 62 3.77 -6.37 13.61
CA VAL A 62 4.92 -6.32 12.70
C VAL A 62 6.21 -6.60 13.49
N THR A 63 7.06 -7.49 12.96
CA THR A 63 8.40 -7.70 13.50
C THR A 63 9.35 -6.65 12.92
N GLN A 64 10.47 -6.39 13.60
CA GLN A 64 11.51 -5.49 13.09
C GLN A 64 12.01 -5.93 11.71
N ARG A 65 12.19 -7.24 11.54
CA ARG A 65 12.64 -7.79 10.26
C ARG A 65 11.67 -7.53 9.13
N MET A 66 10.37 -7.75 9.37
CA MET A 66 9.34 -7.49 8.37
C MET A 66 9.22 -6.00 8.05
N LEU A 67 9.29 -5.16 9.07
CA LEU A 67 9.24 -3.72 8.90
C LEU A 67 10.41 -3.22 8.05
N THR A 68 11.63 -3.64 8.38
CA THR A 68 12.83 -3.28 7.62
C THR A 68 12.72 -3.72 6.17
N ARG A 69 12.31 -4.97 5.95
CA ARG A 69 12.15 -5.52 4.59
C ARG A 69 11.12 -4.74 3.78
N THR A 70 9.98 -4.45 4.38
CA THR A 70 8.89 -3.75 3.70
C THR A 70 9.27 -2.30 3.37
N LEU A 71 9.93 -1.60 4.32
CA LEU A 71 10.44 -0.25 4.09
C LEU A 71 11.43 -0.21 2.92
N ARG A 72 12.31 -1.22 2.83
CA ARG A 72 13.27 -1.28 1.72
C ARG A 72 12.58 -1.50 0.37
N GLN A 73 11.54 -2.32 0.33
CA GLN A 73 10.77 -2.54 -0.90
C GLN A 73 10.04 -1.28 -1.33
N LEU A 74 9.44 -0.55 -0.38
CA LEU A 74 8.76 0.72 -0.65
C LEU A 74 9.75 1.80 -1.10
N GLU A 75 10.91 1.85 -0.50
CA GLU A 75 11.99 2.77 -0.90
C GLU A 75 12.47 2.46 -2.31
N ARG A 76 12.68 1.19 -2.63
CA ARG A 76 13.09 0.75 -3.96
C ARG A 76 12.13 1.23 -5.06
N ASP A 77 10.84 1.18 -4.78
CA ASP A 77 9.79 1.60 -5.72
C ASP A 77 9.53 3.11 -5.70
N GLY A 78 10.30 3.85 -4.90
CA GLY A 78 10.19 5.31 -4.84
C GLY A 78 8.97 5.82 -4.08
N LEU A 79 8.30 4.98 -3.31
CA LEU A 79 7.10 5.35 -2.54
C LEU A 79 7.43 5.93 -1.18
N VAL A 80 8.58 5.57 -0.62
CA VAL A 80 9.09 6.02 0.66
C VAL A 80 10.49 6.59 0.48
N LEU A 81 10.76 7.70 1.14
CA LEU A 81 12.07 8.34 1.19
C LEU A 81 12.72 8.02 2.52
N ARG A 82 13.98 7.60 2.47
CA ARG A 82 14.80 7.32 3.65
C ARG A 82 15.80 8.43 3.82
N HIS A 83 15.79 9.05 5.00
CA HIS A 83 16.70 10.13 5.36
C HIS A 83 17.67 9.66 6.45
N ASP A 84 18.92 9.45 6.07
CA ASP A 84 19.97 9.10 7.00
C ASP A 84 20.75 10.37 7.34
N PHE A 85 20.68 10.80 8.60
CA PHE A 85 21.32 12.03 9.07
C PHE A 85 22.81 11.84 9.39
N ARG A 86 23.30 10.59 9.33
CA ARG A 86 24.70 10.25 9.62
C ARG A 86 25.20 10.78 10.95
N GLU A 87 24.35 10.67 11.96
CA GLU A 87 24.65 11.09 13.32
C GLU A 87 25.07 9.88 14.18
N VAL A 88 25.69 10.18 15.34
CA VAL A 88 26.01 9.20 16.37
C VAL A 88 25.35 9.68 17.66
N PRO A 89 24.37 8.96 18.24
CA PRO A 89 23.81 7.69 17.75
C PRO A 89 23.07 7.84 16.41
N PRO A 90 22.92 6.75 15.64
CA PRO A 90 22.30 6.82 14.32
C PRO A 90 20.88 7.37 14.36
N ARG A 91 20.57 8.24 13.39
CA ARG A 91 19.22 8.77 13.19
C ARG A 91 18.82 8.60 11.73
N VAL A 92 17.77 7.83 11.52
CA VAL A 92 17.20 7.60 10.20
C VAL A 92 15.70 7.83 10.29
N GLU A 93 15.17 8.59 9.35
CA GLU A 93 13.74 8.90 9.27
C GLU A 93 13.19 8.52 7.92
N TYR A 94 11.90 8.22 7.90
CA TYR A 94 11.17 7.81 6.70
C TYR A 94 9.97 8.72 6.48
N GLU A 95 9.67 9.02 5.23
CA GLU A 95 8.47 9.76 4.85
C GLU A 95 7.94 9.25 3.52
N LEU A 96 6.68 9.52 3.23
CA LEU A 96 6.15 9.26 1.89
C LEU A 96 6.75 10.24 0.89
N SER A 97 7.09 9.74 -0.28
CA SER A 97 7.35 10.58 -1.44
C SER A 97 6.03 11.12 -1.99
N SER A 98 6.10 12.01 -2.97
CA SER A 98 4.92 12.44 -3.71
C SER A 98 4.20 11.25 -4.34
N LEU A 99 4.97 10.31 -4.89
CA LEU A 99 4.43 9.09 -5.49
C LEU A 99 3.74 8.20 -4.43
N GLY A 100 4.33 8.07 -3.25
CA GLY A 100 3.74 7.35 -2.13
C GLY A 100 2.44 7.97 -1.65
N THR A 101 2.38 9.29 -1.60
CA THR A 101 1.16 10.02 -1.26
C THR A 101 0.06 9.77 -2.30
N GLU A 102 0.41 9.78 -3.58
CA GLU A 102 -0.54 9.44 -4.64
C GLU A 102 -1.09 8.03 -4.50
N LEU A 103 -0.22 7.07 -4.20
CA LEU A 103 -0.65 5.69 -3.96
C LEU A 103 -1.67 5.64 -2.81
N LEU A 104 -1.38 6.31 -1.70
CA LEU A 104 -2.29 6.37 -0.56
C LEU A 104 -3.66 6.92 -0.94
N VAL A 105 -3.68 8.03 -1.68
CA VAL A 105 -4.93 8.66 -2.13
C VAL A 105 -5.76 7.70 -2.98
N HIS A 106 -5.13 6.90 -3.83
CA HIS A 106 -5.82 5.89 -4.63
C HIS A 106 -6.29 4.68 -3.82
N MET A 107 -5.56 4.33 -2.77
CA MET A 107 -5.90 3.18 -1.93
C MET A 107 -7.05 3.45 -0.96
N ILE A 108 -7.18 4.68 -0.47
CA ILE A 108 -8.22 5.04 0.51
C ILE A 108 -9.63 4.70 0.01
N PRO A 109 -10.06 5.07 -1.19
CA PRO A 109 -11.39 4.70 -1.67
C PRO A 109 -11.61 3.18 -1.73
N LEU A 110 -10.55 2.43 -2.05
CA LEU A 110 -10.63 0.97 -2.14
C LEU A 110 -10.92 0.34 -0.78
N TRP A 111 -10.12 0.64 0.25
CA TRP A 111 -10.36 0.04 1.56
C TRP A 111 -11.64 0.58 2.22
N THR A 112 -11.98 1.84 1.98
CA THR A 112 -13.22 2.43 2.46
C THR A 112 -14.42 1.65 1.92
N TRP A 113 -14.40 1.32 0.64
CA TRP A 113 -15.41 0.49 0.01
C TRP A 113 -15.50 -0.89 0.66
N VAL A 114 -14.37 -1.53 0.95
CA VAL A 114 -14.35 -2.83 1.64
C VAL A 114 -15.03 -2.73 3.02
N VAL A 115 -14.73 -1.68 3.78
CA VAL A 115 -15.34 -1.45 5.10
C VAL A 115 -16.84 -1.20 4.98
N GLU A 116 -17.24 -0.38 4.04
CA GLU A 116 -18.67 -0.08 3.78
C GLU A 116 -19.46 -1.32 3.39
N LYS A 117 -18.84 -2.24 2.68
CA LYS A 117 -19.45 -3.49 2.24
C LYS A 117 -19.16 -4.68 3.16
N GLY A 118 -18.65 -4.41 4.36
CA GLY A 118 -18.25 -5.44 5.31
C GLY A 118 -19.32 -6.47 5.59
N ASP A 119 -20.57 -6.05 5.78
CA ASP A 119 -21.67 -6.98 6.06
C ASP A 119 -21.99 -7.88 4.87
N GLU A 120 -21.90 -7.35 3.66
CA GLU A 120 -22.09 -8.17 2.44
C GLU A 120 -20.99 -9.23 2.31
N PHE A 121 -19.74 -8.87 2.60
CA PHE A 121 -18.64 -9.83 2.60
C PHE A 121 -18.84 -10.92 3.66
N ARG A 122 -19.23 -10.53 4.88
CA ARG A 122 -19.46 -11.49 5.97
C ARG A 122 -20.59 -12.45 5.63
N ARG A 123 -21.69 -11.95 5.08
CA ARG A 123 -22.80 -12.80 4.64
C ARG A 123 -22.41 -13.75 3.54
N ALA A 124 -21.61 -13.31 2.59
CA ALA A 124 -21.10 -14.17 1.51
C ALA A 124 -20.24 -15.32 2.08
N ARG A 125 -19.34 -15.01 3.00
CA ARG A 125 -18.51 -16.02 3.67
C ARG A 125 -19.34 -17.01 4.48
N GLU A 126 -20.33 -16.51 5.22
CA GLU A 126 -21.23 -17.34 6.00
C GLU A 126 -22.00 -18.31 5.13
N ARG A 127 -22.55 -17.85 4.02
CA ARG A 127 -23.26 -18.72 3.07
C ARG A 127 -22.34 -19.82 2.52
N PHE A 128 -21.11 -19.48 2.20
CA PHE A 128 -20.14 -20.44 1.68
C PHE A 128 -19.74 -21.47 2.74
N ASP A 129 -19.46 -21.04 3.96
CA ASP A 129 -18.99 -21.91 5.05
C ASP A 129 -20.08 -22.87 5.52
N HIS A 130 -21.35 -22.51 5.33
CA HIS A 130 -22.50 -23.32 5.78
C HIS A 130 -23.24 -24.02 4.60
N ALA A 131 -22.66 -23.95 3.41
CA ALA A 131 -23.27 -24.61 2.22
C ALA A 131 -23.05 -26.12 2.24
#